data_233b5bbd377a594fd7ce2508d750ff89
#
_entry.id   233b5bbd377a594fd7ce2508d750ff89
#
_cell.length_a   1.000
_cell.length_b   1.000
_cell.length_c   1.000
_cell.angle_alpha   90.00
_cell.angle_beta   90.00
_cell.angle_gamma   90.00
#
_symmetry.space_group_name_H-M   'P 1'
#
loop_
_entity.id
_entity.type
_entity.pdbx_description
1 polymer ?
#
loop_
_entity_poly.entity_id
_entity_poly.type
_entity_poly.pdbx_seq_one_letter_code
_entity_poly.pdbx_strand_id
1 'polypeptide(L)'
;MNKKLLQSVREYKKQSIIAPLLVTLEVLMEVLIPLEMAKIIDIGIAEGNLGYIIQRGLILVIMAMMSLFFGVQAGNFAAIAGAGYAKNLRHDIYYKVQDFSFKNIDHFSTSGLVTRMTTDITNIQMAYMMSIRLLARAPIMIILSWVMTLTLSRKAALLFLIVIPVLGGTLLFIAKKAHPHFIKVFDEYDELNNSVQENVNAARVVKAFVREDYEIGKFHGVSKYVYQLFTTAEKIVAWNSPVMQFVMYAVIMILIYIGGKGIVTGTMETGALTSIIVYALQIIGSLMMVTFVFVMIMIAGASTDRIVEVLNEIPEMRDPADAVTSVADGDIIFDHVSFSYAGEGGNLSLKDVNLHIKSGQTVGIIGGTGSAKSTLVQLIPRLYDVTEGSVKVSGIDVRKYNLEALRDQVSMVLQKNILFSGTIYDNIRWGNENATDEEVQNVCKLAQADGFVREFPDGYNTQIVQGGNNVSGGQKQRLCIARALLKKPKILILDDSTSAVDTKTDALIRKAFREEIPNTTKIIIAQRVSSIEDADLIIVLENGEISGIGTSEELLKTNAIYREVYVSQVKGDEDHE
;
A
#
# COMPACT_ATOMS: atom_id res chain seq x y z
N MET A 1 20.16 -2.39 -1.47
CA MET A 1 19.01 -1.52 -1.84
C MET A 1 18.85 -1.51 -3.36
N ASN A 2 17.67 -1.79 -3.89
CA ASN A 2 17.42 -1.94 -5.33
C ASN A 2 17.70 -0.62 -6.08
N LYS A 3 18.35 -0.70 -7.27
CA LYS A 3 18.74 0.47 -8.07
C LYS A 3 17.54 1.38 -8.42
N LYS A 4 16.34 0.81 -8.61
CA LYS A 4 15.10 1.56 -8.86
C LYS A 4 14.70 2.43 -7.66
N LEU A 5 14.79 1.92 -6.44
CA LEU A 5 14.46 2.69 -5.23
C LEU A 5 15.42 3.87 -5.03
N LEU A 6 16.71 3.70 -5.35
CA LEU A 6 17.68 4.79 -5.27
C LEU A 6 17.38 5.94 -6.25
N GLN A 7 16.68 5.67 -7.36
CA GLN A 7 16.27 6.72 -8.30
C GLN A 7 15.24 7.67 -7.69
N SER A 8 14.41 7.20 -6.75
CA SER A 8 13.43 8.05 -6.06
C SER A 8 14.04 9.04 -5.06
N VAL A 9 15.35 9.02 -4.83
CA VAL A 9 16.05 10.06 -4.05
C VAL A 9 16.01 11.42 -4.75
N ARG A 10 16.07 11.47 -6.08
CA ARG A 10 15.89 12.66 -6.96
C ARG A 10 16.59 13.92 -6.41
N GLU A 11 15.82 14.96 -6.09
CA GLU A 11 16.29 16.27 -5.60
C GLU A 11 16.96 16.21 -4.22
N TYR A 12 16.75 15.15 -3.44
CA TYR A 12 17.31 15.01 -2.08
C TYR A 12 18.72 14.38 -2.04
N LYS A 13 19.37 14.20 -3.19
CA LYS A 13 20.75 13.68 -3.27
C LYS A 13 21.77 14.54 -2.51
N LYS A 14 21.62 15.87 -2.59
CA LYS A 14 22.51 16.80 -1.87
C LYS A 14 22.44 16.58 -0.36
N GLN A 15 21.22 16.51 0.18
CA GLN A 15 20.99 16.29 1.62
C GLN A 15 21.52 14.94 2.06
N SER A 16 21.34 13.91 1.23
CA SER A 16 21.82 12.54 1.48
C SER A 16 23.35 12.44 1.53
N ILE A 17 24.09 13.35 0.85
CA ILE A 17 25.55 13.40 0.89
C ILE A 17 26.03 14.33 2.01
N ILE A 18 25.36 15.44 2.25
CA ILE A 18 25.75 16.41 3.29
C ILE A 18 25.61 15.79 4.69
N ALA A 19 24.57 14.99 4.93
CA ALA A 19 24.34 14.37 6.24
C ALA A 19 25.53 13.49 6.70
N PRO A 20 26.05 12.53 5.93
CA PRO A 20 27.24 11.76 6.31
C PRO A 20 28.51 12.61 6.48
N LEU A 21 28.67 13.67 5.68
CA LEU A 21 29.82 14.59 5.82
C LEU A 21 29.77 15.34 7.15
N LEU A 22 28.60 15.84 7.55
CA LEU A 22 28.42 16.50 8.84
C LEU A 22 28.60 15.53 10.00
N VAL A 23 28.13 14.28 9.86
CA VAL A 23 28.41 13.20 10.84
C VAL A 23 29.90 12.96 10.98
N THR A 24 30.65 13.00 9.88
CA THR A 24 32.11 12.83 9.91
C THR A 24 32.78 13.96 10.72
N LEU A 25 32.35 15.21 10.52
CA LEU A 25 32.84 16.35 11.29
C LEU A 25 32.44 16.28 12.77
N GLU A 26 31.22 15.86 13.08
CA GLU A 26 30.74 15.58 14.44
C GLU A 26 31.65 14.57 15.13
N VAL A 27 31.88 13.41 14.50
CA VAL A 27 32.72 12.33 15.04
C VAL A 27 34.17 12.80 15.21
N LEU A 28 34.71 13.61 14.28
CA LEU A 28 36.04 14.16 14.41
C LEU A 28 36.19 15.02 15.69
N MET A 29 35.21 15.89 15.96
CA MET A 29 35.20 16.68 17.18
C MET A 29 35.12 15.79 18.42
N GLU A 30 34.22 14.80 18.43
CA GLU A 30 34.06 13.87 19.57
C GLU A 30 35.32 13.05 19.87
N VAL A 31 36.07 12.65 18.83
CA VAL A 31 37.31 11.87 19.04
C VAL A 31 38.45 12.74 19.51
N LEU A 32 38.46 14.03 19.22
CA LEU A 32 39.50 14.96 19.71
C LEU A 32 39.28 15.40 21.17
N ILE A 33 38.05 15.38 21.68
CA ILE A 33 37.73 15.78 23.07
C ILE A 33 38.52 14.99 24.10
N PRO A 34 38.61 13.65 24.11
CA PRO A 34 39.39 12.89 25.07
C PRO A 34 40.90 13.24 25.04
N LEU A 35 41.43 13.55 23.85
CA LEU A 35 42.83 13.95 23.70
C LEU A 35 43.13 15.29 24.41
N GLU A 36 42.25 16.28 24.24
CA GLU A 36 42.40 17.57 24.96
C GLU A 36 42.18 17.41 26.45
N MET A 37 41.30 16.50 26.86
CA MET A 37 41.06 16.15 28.25
C MET A 37 42.32 15.51 28.90
N ALA A 38 43.05 14.65 28.13
CA ALA A 38 44.35 14.13 28.61
C ALA A 38 45.35 15.24 28.93
N LYS A 39 45.46 16.26 28.05
CA LYS A 39 46.36 17.39 28.28
C LYS A 39 46.02 18.21 29.52
N ILE A 40 44.74 18.34 29.88
CA ILE A 40 44.29 18.99 31.10
C ILE A 40 44.79 18.18 32.31
N ILE A 41 44.69 16.86 32.26
CA ILE A 41 45.11 15.98 33.37
C ILE A 41 46.61 15.97 33.50
N ASP A 42 47.34 15.74 32.40
CA ASP A 42 48.78 15.47 32.39
C ASP A 42 49.64 16.73 32.57
N ILE A 43 49.17 17.89 32.12
CA ILE A 43 49.88 19.16 32.23
C ILE A 43 49.20 20.08 33.25
N GLY A 44 47.92 20.37 33.05
CA GLY A 44 47.18 21.35 33.84
C GLY A 44 47.09 20.99 35.32
N ILE A 45 46.63 19.76 35.61
CA ILE A 45 46.46 19.28 36.98
C ILE A 45 47.82 18.88 37.60
N ALA A 46 48.65 18.16 36.86
CA ALA A 46 49.95 17.69 37.37
C ALA A 46 50.89 18.83 37.71
N GLU A 47 50.87 19.93 36.96
CA GLU A 47 51.72 21.14 37.21
C GLU A 47 51.00 22.20 38.07
N GLY A 48 49.73 22.01 38.43
CA GLY A 48 48.93 22.99 39.16
C GLY A 48 48.64 24.27 38.39
N ASN A 49 48.70 24.26 37.04
CA ASN A 49 48.56 25.42 36.21
C ASN A 49 47.08 25.72 35.86
N LEU A 50 46.45 26.53 36.71
CA LEU A 50 45.02 26.90 36.58
C LEU A 50 44.75 27.63 35.23
N GLY A 51 45.66 28.48 34.77
CA GLY A 51 45.54 29.21 33.49
C GLY A 51 45.44 28.24 32.30
N TYR A 52 46.27 27.21 32.28
CA TYR A 52 46.27 26.16 31.25
C TYR A 52 44.96 25.34 31.30
N ILE A 53 44.49 25.00 32.51
CA ILE A 53 43.22 24.29 32.68
C ILE A 53 42.03 25.10 32.10
N ILE A 54 41.96 26.41 32.40
CA ILE A 54 40.90 27.28 31.91
C ILE A 54 40.99 27.41 30.38
N GLN A 55 42.17 27.62 29.81
CA GLN A 55 42.36 27.72 28.37
C GLN A 55 41.93 26.46 27.62
N ARG A 56 42.35 25.28 28.08
CA ARG A 56 41.99 23.98 27.50
C ARG A 56 40.51 23.64 27.72
N GLY A 57 39.98 23.99 28.89
CA GLY A 57 38.55 23.85 29.19
C GLY A 57 37.69 24.67 28.21
N LEU A 58 38.09 25.89 27.88
CA LEU A 58 37.38 26.71 26.91
C LEU A 58 37.42 26.05 25.50
N ILE A 59 38.57 25.48 25.12
CA ILE A 59 38.69 24.73 23.84
C ILE A 59 37.74 23.53 23.84
N LEU A 60 37.66 22.77 24.94
CA LEU A 60 36.71 21.65 25.05
C LEU A 60 35.25 22.09 24.89
N VAL A 61 34.87 23.21 25.52
CA VAL A 61 33.51 23.76 25.34
C VAL A 61 33.24 24.14 23.90
N ILE A 62 34.20 24.79 23.22
CA ILE A 62 34.06 25.13 21.79
C ILE A 62 33.91 23.87 20.94
N MET A 63 34.74 22.84 21.17
CA MET A 63 34.67 21.57 20.45
C MET A 63 33.33 20.85 20.68
N ALA A 64 32.83 20.84 21.92
CA ALA A 64 31.52 20.28 22.25
C ALA A 64 30.38 21.04 21.54
N MET A 65 30.46 22.37 21.51
CA MET A 65 29.47 23.19 20.76
C MET A 65 29.53 22.95 19.26
N MET A 66 30.73 22.78 18.70
CA MET A 66 30.89 22.42 17.29
C MET A 66 30.34 21.02 16.98
N SER A 67 30.61 20.03 17.84
CA SER A 67 30.05 18.68 17.74
C SER A 67 28.52 18.71 17.76
N LEU A 68 27.95 19.45 18.74
CA LEU A 68 26.49 19.66 18.81
C LEU A 68 25.93 20.29 17.54
N PHE A 69 26.57 21.34 17.03
CA PHE A 69 26.14 22.00 15.79
C PHE A 69 26.14 21.05 14.60
N PHE A 70 27.24 20.31 14.38
CA PHE A 70 27.34 19.33 13.29
C PHE A 70 26.33 18.20 13.46
N GLY A 71 26.13 17.70 14.68
CA GLY A 71 25.16 16.64 14.98
C GLY A 71 23.71 17.07 14.71
N VAL A 72 23.33 18.28 15.11
CA VAL A 72 21.99 18.84 14.84
C VAL A 72 21.78 19.01 13.33
N GLN A 73 22.76 19.59 12.64
CA GLN A 73 22.66 19.78 11.18
C GLN A 73 22.64 18.45 10.43
N ALA A 74 23.44 17.47 10.83
CA ALA A 74 23.40 16.13 10.27
C ALA A 74 22.02 15.47 10.45
N GLY A 75 21.41 15.66 11.62
CA GLY A 75 20.05 15.22 11.90
C GLY A 75 19.02 15.87 11.00
N ASN A 76 19.09 17.20 10.83
CA ASN A 76 18.20 17.95 9.95
C ASN A 76 18.30 17.49 8.48
N PHE A 77 19.51 17.38 7.94
CA PHE A 77 19.69 16.93 6.56
C PHE A 77 19.27 15.47 6.37
N ALA A 78 19.51 14.61 7.35
CA ALA A 78 19.04 13.22 7.31
C ALA A 78 17.51 13.12 7.36
N ALA A 79 16.85 13.93 8.18
CA ALA A 79 15.39 13.98 8.25
C ALA A 79 14.77 14.48 6.94
N ILE A 80 15.31 15.57 6.36
CA ILE A 80 14.86 16.10 5.07
C ILE A 80 15.07 15.06 3.95
N ALA A 81 16.22 14.39 3.91
CA ALA A 81 16.52 13.37 2.93
C ALA A 81 15.58 12.17 3.06
N GLY A 82 15.35 11.67 4.29
CA GLY A 82 14.47 10.54 4.56
C GLY A 82 13.01 10.83 4.26
N ALA A 83 12.50 11.97 4.71
CA ALA A 83 11.12 12.39 4.44
C ALA A 83 10.88 12.67 2.95
N GLY A 84 11.83 13.34 2.30
CA GLY A 84 11.77 13.61 0.87
C GLY A 84 11.82 12.34 0.02
N TYR A 85 12.67 11.39 0.39
CA TYR A 85 12.72 10.08 -0.26
C TYR A 85 11.39 9.33 -0.13
N ALA A 86 10.79 9.31 1.06
CA ALA A 86 9.49 8.70 1.30
C ALA A 86 8.35 9.39 0.51
N LYS A 87 8.39 10.73 0.42
CA LYS A 87 7.46 11.51 -0.43
C LYS A 87 7.53 11.03 -1.88
N ASN A 88 8.74 10.92 -2.43
CA ASN A 88 8.94 10.50 -3.82
C ASN A 88 8.52 9.05 -4.05
N LEU A 89 8.77 8.13 -3.10
CA LEU A 89 8.29 6.75 -3.19
C LEU A 89 6.77 6.67 -3.17
N ARG A 90 6.09 7.45 -2.29
CA ARG A 90 4.61 7.51 -2.29
C ARG A 90 4.07 8.01 -3.62
N HIS A 91 4.68 9.05 -4.16
CA HIS A 91 4.35 9.56 -5.48
C HIS A 91 4.51 8.47 -6.55
N ASP A 92 5.67 7.81 -6.59
CA ASP A 92 5.96 6.82 -7.62
C ASP A 92 5.01 5.62 -7.57
N ILE A 93 4.68 5.14 -6.36
CA ILE A 93 3.71 4.04 -6.18
C ILE A 93 2.30 4.50 -6.54
N TYR A 94 1.88 5.70 -6.08
CA TYR A 94 0.55 6.21 -6.34
C TYR A 94 0.28 6.35 -7.84
N TYR A 95 1.21 6.98 -8.57
CA TYR A 95 1.09 7.12 -10.03
C TYR A 95 1.10 5.76 -10.73
N LYS A 96 1.96 4.86 -10.26
CA LYS A 96 2.01 3.49 -10.79
C LYS A 96 0.70 2.73 -10.61
N VAL A 97 0.05 2.87 -9.46
CA VAL A 97 -1.26 2.25 -9.17
C VAL A 97 -2.37 2.85 -10.02
N GLN A 98 -2.31 4.15 -10.37
CA GLN A 98 -3.27 4.75 -11.29
C GLN A 98 -3.20 4.15 -12.71
N ASP A 99 -2.02 3.67 -13.13
CA ASP A 99 -1.83 3.02 -14.42
C ASP A 99 -2.26 1.54 -14.42
N PHE A 100 -2.64 0.96 -13.28
CA PHE A 100 -2.98 -0.45 -13.16
C PHE A 100 -4.31 -0.79 -13.83
N SER A 101 -4.34 -1.94 -14.52
CA SER A 101 -5.57 -2.58 -14.95
C SER A 101 -6.31 -3.21 -13.75
N PHE A 102 -7.58 -3.59 -13.96
CA PHE A 102 -8.34 -4.33 -12.95
C PHE A 102 -7.62 -5.59 -12.51
N LYS A 103 -7.03 -6.35 -13.45
CA LYS A 103 -6.26 -7.56 -13.15
C LYS A 103 -5.06 -7.29 -12.23
N ASN A 104 -4.32 -6.19 -12.45
CA ASN A 104 -3.24 -5.80 -11.55
C ASN A 104 -3.76 -5.45 -10.14
N ILE A 105 -4.91 -4.72 -10.04
CA ILE A 105 -5.53 -4.37 -8.74
C ILE A 105 -6.00 -5.63 -8.01
N ASP A 106 -6.59 -6.59 -8.70
CA ASP A 106 -7.02 -7.86 -8.13
C ASP A 106 -5.83 -8.67 -7.58
N HIS A 107 -4.68 -8.66 -8.29
CA HIS A 107 -3.46 -9.33 -7.87
C HIS A 107 -2.90 -8.76 -6.54
N PHE A 108 -2.86 -7.44 -6.38
CA PHE A 108 -2.24 -6.81 -5.20
C PHE A 108 -3.17 -6.65 -4.00
N SER A 109 -4.45 -6.76 -4.13
CA SER A 109 -5.49 -6.34 -3.19
C SER A 109 -5.41 -4.86 -2.76
N THR A 110 -6.55 -4.25 -2.48
CA THR A 110 -6.59 -2.82 -2.05
C THR A 110 -5.91 -2.61 -0.70
N SER A 111 -6.13 -3.51 0.27
CA SER A 111 -5.51 -3.42 1.60
C SER A 111 -3.98 -3.57 1.53
N GLY A 112 -3.49 -4.47 0.66
CA GLY A 112 -2.06 -4.66 0.41
C GLY A 112 -1.39 -3.41 -0.17
N LEU A 113 -2.03 -2.74 -1.14
CA LEU A 113 -1.53 -1.49 -1.71
C LEU A 113 -1.49 -0.36 -0.67
N VAL A 114 -2.51 -0.24 0.17
CA VAL A 114 -2.54 0.75 1.27
C VAL A 114 -1.40 0.51 2.24
N THR A 115 -1.15 -0.73 2.66
CA THR A 115 -0.04 -1.09 3.56
C THR A 115 1.31 -0.72 2.95
N ARG A 116 1.51 -0.97 1.65
CA ARG A 116 2.74 -0.61 0.93
C ARG A 116 2.96 0.90 0.89
N MET A 117 1.90 1.69 0.69
CA MET A 117 1.98 3.16 0.64
C MET A 117 2.15 3.82 2.03
N THR A 118 1.83 3.13 3.10
CA THR A 118 1.89 3.64 4.48
C THR A 118 3.05 3.01 5.26
N THR A 119 2.86 1.81 5.76
CA THR A 119 3.79 1.13 6.67
C THR A 119 5.12 0.79 6.00
N ASP A 120 5.10 0.20 4.78
CA ASP A 120 6.32 -0.22 4.11
C ASP A 120 7.20 0.96 3.73
N ILE A 121 6.62 2.05 3.22
CA ILE A 121 7.38 3.28 2.94
C ILE A 121 7.96 3.87 4.23
N THR A 122 7.23 3.82 5.35
CA THR A 122 7.72 4.32 6.64
C THR A 122 8.92 3.50 7.13
N ASN A 123 8.88 2.18 6.98
CA ASN A 123 10.01 1.31 7.31
C ASN A 123 11.25 1.63 6.46
N ILE A 124 11.07 1.81 5.15
CA ILE A 124 12.16 2.20 4.24
C ILE A 124 12.69 3.59 4.57
N GLN A 125 11.81 4.56 4.87
CA GLN A 125 12.20 5.91 5.29
C GLN A 125 13.12 5.88 6.51
N MET A 126 12.72 5.12 7.55
CA MET A 126 13.48 4.99 8.79
C MET A 126 14.84 4.32 8.54
N ALA A 127 14.86 3.21 7.79
CA ALA A 127 16.09 2.53 7.44
C ALA A 127 17.03 3.42 6.60
N TYR A 128 16.49 4.19 5.66
CA TYR A 128 17.27 5.13 4.86
C TYR A 128 17.88 6.24 5.72
N MET A 129 17.07 6.89 6.55
CA MET A 129 17.51 7.95 7.45
C MET A 129 18.58 7.44 8.43
N MET A 130 18.38 6.25 9.02
CA MET A 130 19.33 5.60 9.91
C MET A 130 20.64 5.24 9.19
N SER A 131 20.54 4.73 7.96
CA SER A 131 21.70 4.34 7.16
C SER A 131 22.61 5.54 6.83
N ILE A 132 22.07 6.65 6.36
CA ILE A 132 22.89 7.83 6.00
C ILE A 132 23.51 8.52 7.21
N ARG A 133 22.98 8.33 8.42
CA ARG A 133 23.48 8.93 9.66
C ARG A 133 24.31 7.94 10.48
N LEU A 134 23.69 6.85 10.94
CA LEU A 134 24.32 5.95 11.92
C LEU A 134 25.29 4.96 11.29
N LEU A 135 24.98 4.45 10.07
CA LEU A 135 25.90 3.55 9.36
C LEU A 135 27.16 4.27 8.88
N ALA A 136 27.08 5.59 8.63
CA ALA A 136 28.25 6.40 8.37
C ALA A 136 29.07 6.69 9.64
N ARG A 137 28.37 7.01 10.76
CA ARG A 137 28.99 7.36 12.04
C ARG A 137 29.82 6.22 12.64
N ALA A 138 29.27 5.02 12.70
CA ALA A 138 29.86 3.94 13.46
C ALA A 138 31.24 3.47 12.92
N PRO A 139 31.44 3.21 11.61
CA PRO A 139 32.76 2.85 11.09
C PRO A 139 33.80 3.97 11.27
N ILE A 140 33.40 5.23 11.05
CA ILE A 140 34.29 6.39 11.21
C ILE A 140 34.72 6.52 12.67
N MET A 141 33.80 6.39 13.62
CA MET A 141 34.08 6.42 15.05
C MET A 141 35.06 5.31 15.46
N ILE A 142 34.83 4.07 15.00
CA ILE A 142 35.70 2.91 15.29
C ILE A 142 37.10 3.17 14.76
N ILE A 143 37.23 3.60 13.49
CA ILE A 143 38.53 3.82 12.84
C ILE A 143 39.27 4.96 13.52
N LEU A 144 38.64 6.11 13.73
CA LEU A 144 39.28 7.27 14.33
C LEU A 144 39.66 7.03 15.81
N SER A 145 38.79 6.40 16.62
CA SER A 145 39.10 6.07 18.01
C SER A 145 40.24 5.05 18.09
N TRP A 146 40.29 4.07 17.16
CA TRP A 146 41.42 3.12 17.08
C TRP A 146 42.73 3.83 16.69
N VAL A 147 42.72 4.71 15.69
CA VAL A 147 43.90 5.50 15.28
C VAL A 147 44.39 6.36 16.44
N MET A 148 43.48 7.04 17.16
CA MET A 148 43.88 7.87 18.32
C MET A 148 44.44 7.01 19.47
N THR A 149 43.89 5.82 19.70
CA THR A 149 44.48 4.88 20.66
C THR A 149 45.88 4.45 20.22
N LEU A 150 46.13 4.25 18.94
CA LEU A 150 47.44 3.88 18.40
C LEU A 150 48.51 4.98 18.66
N THR A 151 48.12 6.26 18.62
CA THR A 151 49.02 7.38 18.93
C THR A 151 49.39 7.43 20.41
N LEU A 152 48.47 7.00 21.31
CA LEU A 152 48.68 7.02 22.76
C LEU A 152 49.37 5.74 23.27
N SER A 153 49.00 4.57 22.77
CA SER A 153 49.55 3.28 23.17
C SER A 153 49.41 2.19 22.13
N ARG A 154 50.51 1.73 21.55
CA ARG A 154 50.50 0.60 20.60
C ARG A 154 49.94 -0.70 21.21
N LYS A 155 50.20 -0.95 22.51
CA LYS A 155 49.69 -2.15 23.21
C LYS A 155 48.18 -2.11 23.37
N ALA A 156 47.60 -0.96 23.71
CA ALA A 156 46.15 -0.78 23.79
C ALA A 156 45.48 -0.89 22.39
N ALA A 157 46.11 -0.32 21.35
CA ALA A 157 45.58 -0.43 19.97
C ALA A 157 45.57 -1.89 19.47
N LEU A 158 46.56 -2.72 19.80
CA LEU A 158 46.58 -4.14 19.48
C LEU A 158 45.44 -4.92 20.19
N LEU A 159 45.08 -4.53 21.41
CA LEU A 159 43.94 -5.11 22.10
C LEU A 159 42.62 -4.89 21.30
N PHE A 160 42.39 -3.67 20.78
CA PHE A 160 41.20 -3.39 19.99
C PHE A 160 41.18 -4.14 18.67
N LEU A 161 42.34 -4.42 18.07
CA LEU A 161 42.44 -5.22 16.84
C LEU A 161 41.91 -6.67 17.07
N ILE A 162 41.96 -7.16 18.30
CA ILE A 162 41.38 -8.47 18.69
C ILE A 162 39.91 -8.32 19.09
N VAL A 163 39.60 -7.31 19.91
CA VAL A 163 38.26 -7.11 20.49
C VAL A 163 37.22 -6.79 19.42
N ILE A 164 37.54 -5.93 18.44
CA ILE A 164 36.59 -5.52 17.39
C ILE A 164 36.09 -6.72 16.59
N PRO A 165 36.96 -7.61 16.00
CA PRO A 165 36.51 -8.80 15.29
C PRO A 165 35.78 -9.81 16.19
N VAL A 166 36.24 -10.04 17.40
CA VAL A 166 35.60 -10.98 18.35
C VAL A 166 34.19 -10.50 18.68
N LEU A 167 34.06 -9.23 19.08
CA LEU A 167 32.78 -8.67 19.45
C LEU A 167 31.84 -8.57 18.24
N GLY A 168 32.33 -8.05 17.11
CA GLY A 168 31.58 -7.98 15.85
C GLY A 168 31.12 -9.37 15.37
N GLY A 169 31.99 -10.37 15.46
CA GLY A 169 31.66 -11.76 15.13
C GLY A 169 30.59 -12.35 16.05
N THR A 170 30.68 -12.08 17.36
CA THR A 170 29.67 -12.53 18.34
C THR A 170 28.31 -11.88 18.07
N LEU A 171 28.28 -10.58 17.80
CA LEU A 171 27.05 -9.86 17.48
C LEU A 171 26.40 -10.36 16.18
N LEU A 172 27.21 -10.58 15.15
CA LEU A 172 26.75 -11.19 13.89
C LEU A 172 26.23 -12.61 14.09
N PHE A 173 26.86 -13.41 14.95
CA PHE A 173 26.40 -14.74 15.28
C PHE A 173 25.03 -14.73 15.98
N ILE A 174 24.85 -13.85 16.99
CA ILE A 174 23.56 -13.65 17.68
C ILE A 174 22.50 -13.22 16.66
N ALA A 175 22.78 -12.23 15.82
CA ALA A 175 21.87 -11.73 14.79
C ALA A 175 21.46 -12.84 13.79
N LYS A 176 22.42 -13.60 13.27
CA LYS A 176 22.15 -14.73 12.37
C LYS A 176 21.29 -15.81 13.02
N LYS A 177 21.51 -16.09 14.31
CA LYS A 177 20.76 -17.12 15.03
C LYS A 177 19.33 -16.64 15.38
N ALA A 178 19.15 -15.36 15.67
CA ALA A 178 17.84 -14.77 15.99
C ALA A 178 16.96 -14.59 14.74
N HIS A 179 17.55 -14.25 13.59
CA HIS A 179 16.85 -13.92 12.35
C HIS A 179 15.78 -14.95 11.91
N PRO A 180 16.04 -16.28 11.81
CA PRO A 180 15.02 -17.23 11.39
C PRO A 180 13.86 -17.37 12.38
N HIS A 181 14.08 -17.08 13.66
CA HIS A 181 13.02 -17.06 14.65
C HIS A 181 12.13 -15.83 14.51
N PHE A 182 12.71 -14.66 14.20
CA PHE A 182 11.92 -13.47 13.94
C PHE A 182 11.07 -13.58 12.66
N ILE A 183 11.57 -14.21 11.60
CA ILE A 183 10.75 -14.48 10.41
C ILE A 183 9.49 -15.25 10.81
N LYS A 184 9.64 -16.36 11.57
CA LYS A 184 8.48 -17.13 12.03
C LYS A 184 7.54 -16.32 12.93
N VAL A 185 8.07 -15.43 13.75
CA VAL A 185 7.25 -14.53 14.58
C VAL A 185 6.40 -13.62 13.68
N PHE A 186 6.96 -13.06 12.63
CA PHE A 186 6.22 -12.19 11.71
C PHE A 186 5.14 -12.94 10.93
N ASP A 187 5.45 -14.16 10.46
CA ASP A 187 4.46 -15.01 9.77
C ASP A 187 3.25 -15.31 10.69
N GLU A 188 3.51 -15.64 11.95
CA GLU A 188 2.44 -15.91 12.93
C GLU A 188 1.73 -14.64 13.42
N TYR A 189 2.38 -13.48 13.35
CA TYR A 189 1.73 -12.19 13.61
C TYR A 189 0.71 -11.84 12.54
N ASP A 190 0.96 -12.23 11.29
CA ASP A 190 0.01 -12.06 10.21
C ASP A 190 -1.23 -12.95 10.44
N GLU A 191 -1.05 -14.19 10.92
CA GLU A 191 -2.15 -15.06 11.30
C GLU A 191 -2.95 -14.52 12.50
N LEU A 192 -2.28 -13.94 13.49
CA LEU A 192 -2.91 -13.25 14.61
C LEU A 192 -3.76 -12.06 14.11
N ASN A 193 -3.21 -11.24 13.23
CA ASN A 193 -3.91 -10.09 12.64
C ASN A 193 -5.14 -10.54 11.84
N ASN A 194 -5.01 -11.60 11.03
CA ASN A 194 -6.12 -12.17 10.28
C ASN A 194 -7.24 -12.65 11.21
N SER A 195 -6.88 -13.36 12.29
CA SER A 195 -7.85 -13.83 13.30
C SER A 195 -8.60 -12.67 13.98
N VAL A 196 -7.88 -11.60 14.34
CA VAL A 196 -8.48 -10.39 14.92
C VAL A 196 -9.39 -9.69 13.91
N GLN A 197 -8.94 -9.53 12.68
CA GLN A 197 -9.72 -8.86 11.62
C GLN A 197 -10.99 -9.65 11.29
N GLU A 198 -10.91 -10.98 11.19
CA GLU A 198 -12.05 -11.87 10.99
C GLU A 198 -13.07 -11.69 12.10
N ASN A 199 -12.63 -11.75 13.37
CA ASN A 199 -13.50 -11.61 14.53
C ASN A 199 -14.17 -10.23 14.61
N VAL A 200 -13.41 -9.13 14.37
CA VAL A 200 -13.96 -7.77 14.37
C VAL A 200 -14.99 -7.59 13.27
N ASN A 201 -14.71 -8.08 12.06
CA ASN A 201 -15.65 -8.01 10.94
C ASN A 201 -16.91 -8.85 11.17
N ALA A 202 -16.75 -10.02 11.80
CA ALA A 202 -17.83 -10.94 12.12
C ALA A 202 -18.43 -10.74 13.53
N ALA A 203 -18.08 -9.67 14.24
CA ALA A 203 -18.47 -9.48 15.63
C ALA A 203 -20.00 -9.59 15.88
N ARG A 204 -20.82 -9.11 14.93
CA ARG A 204 -22.28 -9.26 14.99
C ARG A 204 -22.71 -10.72 14.89
N VAL A 205 -22.04 -11.52 14.07
CA VAL A 205 -22.31 -12.96 13.93
C VAL A 205 -21.90 -13.69 15.21
N VAL A 206 -20.71 -13.42 15.73
CA VAL A 206 -20.23 -14.00 17.01
C VAL A 206 -21.22 -13.74 18.13
N LYS A 207 -21.73 -12.49 18.24
CA LYS A 207 -22.74 -12.09 19.22
C LYS A 207 -24.10 -12.76 18.99
N ALA A 208 -24.55 -12.82 17.73
CA ALA A 208 -25.84 -13.45 17.40
C ALA A 208 -25.88 -14.95 17.70
N PHE A 209 -24.73 -15.63 17.55
CA PHE A 209 -24.61 -17.07 17.82
C PHE A 209 -24.04 -17.40 19.21
N VAL A 210 -23.78 -16.39 20.06
CA VAL A 210 -23.24 -16.56 21.43
C VAL A 210 -21.96 -17.43 21.40
N ARG A 211 -21.01 -17.06 20.55
CA ARG A 211 -19.76 -17.82 20.32
C ARG A 211 -18.50 -17.08 20.80
N GLU A 212 -18.65 -16.15 21.74
CA GLU A 212 -17.53 -15.36 22.30
C GLU A 212 -16.46 -16.24 22.92
N ASP A 213 -16.85 -17.24 23.73
CA ASP A 213 -15.88 -18.11 24.40
C ASP A 213 -15.08 -18.97 23.42
N TYR A 214 -15.68 -19.38 22.31
CA TYR A 214 -15.01 -20.10 21.23
C TYR A 214 -13.95 -19.21 20.56
N GLU A 215 -14.32 -17.99 20.21
CA GLU A 215 -13.40 -17.02 19.57
C GLU A 215 -12.28 -16.59 20.52
N ILE A 216 -12.57 -16.39 21.82
CA ILE A 216 -11.56 -16.13 22.86
C ILE A 216 -10.58 -17.29 22.93
N GLY A 217 -11.05 -18.53 22.91
CA GLY A 217 -10.23 -19.73 22.91
C GLY A 217 -9.31 -19.83 21.68
N LYS A 218 -9.85 -19.56 20.48
CA LYS A 218 -9.11 -19.51 19.21
C LYS A 218 -8.00 -18.46 19.26
N PHE A 219 -8.35 -17.22 19.64
CA PHE A 219 -7.40 -16.12 19.78
C PHE A 219 -6.31 -16.43 20.81
N HIS A 220 -6.68 -17.01 21.98
CA HIS A 220 -5.72 -17.37 23.02
C HIS A 220 -4.70 -18.41 22.52
N GLY A 221 -5.15 -19.36 21.70
CA GLY A 221 -4.26 -20.35 21.07
C GLY A 221 -3.19 -19.70 20.19
N VAL A 222 -3.59 -18.85 19.24
CA VAL A 222 -2.68 -18.13 18.33
C VAL A 222 -1.77 -17.18 19.12
N SER A 223 -2.33 -16.39 20.03
CA SER A 223 -1.57 -15.45 20.87
C SER A 223 -0.51 -16.16 21.72
N LYS A 224 -0.85 -17.34 22.30
CA LYS A 224 0.10 -18.15 23.07
C LYS A 224 1.26 -18.67 22.20
N TYR A 225 0.97 -19.05 20.96
CA TYR A 225 1.99 -19.53 20.05
C TYR A 225 2.93 -18.40 19.62
N VAL A 226 2.40 -17.24 19.26
CA VAL A 226 3.18 -16.01 19.02
C VAL A 226 4.08 -15.68 20.22
N TYR A 227 3.52 -15.73 21.44
CA TYR A 227 4.28 -15.52 22.69
C TYR A 227 5.48 -16.48 22.81
N GLN A 228 5.28 -17.78 22.52
CA GLN A 228 6.35 -18.77 22.60
C GLN A 228 7.46 -18.52 21.58
N LEU A 229 7.10 -18.19 20.35
CA LEU A 229 8.05 -17.87 19.29
C LEU A 229 8.83 -16.60 19.61
N PHE A 230 8.11 -15.54 20.03
CA PHE A 230 8.72 -14.26 20.39
C PHE A 230 9.68 -14.42 21.59
N THR A 231 9.26 -15.16 22.62
CA THR A 231 10.10 -15.44 23.79
C THR A 231 11.38 -16.20 23.38
N THR A 232 11.29 -17.12 22.42
CA THR A 232 12.47 -17.86 21.93
C THR A 232 13.43 -16.95 21.18
N ALA A 233 12.91 -16.06 20.31
CA ALA A 233 13.72 -15.08 19.59
C ALA A 233 14.40 -14.09 20.56
N GLU A 234 13.63 -13.53 21.49
CA GLU A 234 14.11 -12.57 22.48
C GLU A 234 15.15 -13.16 23.44
N LYS A 235 15.02 -14.42 23.85
CA LYS A 235 16.05 -15.11 24.65
C LYS A 235 17.41 -15.16 23.97
N ILE A 236 17.43 -15.27 22.63
CA ILE A 236 18.67 -15.24 21.85
C ILE A 236 19.24 -13.81 21.84
N VAL A 237 18.41 -12.82 21.59
CA VAL A 237 18.81 -11.41 21.54
C VAL A 237 19.23 -10.89 22.92
N ALA A 238 18.60 -11.38 23.97
CA ALA A 238 18.91 -10.99 25.37
C ALA A 238 20.39 -11.25 25.76
N TRP A 239 21.08 -12.18 25.08
CA TRP A 239 22.52 -12.39 25.28
C TRP A 239 23.38 -11.21 24.83
N ASN A 240 22.83 -10.34 23.96
CA ASN A 240 23.59 -9.21 23.42
C ASN A 240 24.11 -8.26 24.53
N SER A 241 23.24 -7.83 25.44
CA SER A 241 23.63 -6.89 26.50
C SER A 241 24.64 -7.47 27.50
N PRO A 242 24.44 -8.68 28.08
CA PRO A 242 25.43 -9.28 28.98
C PRO A 242 26.81 -9.52 28.34
N VAL A 243 26.84 -9.99 27.10
CA VAL A 243 28.10 -10.21 26.37
C VAL A 243 28.83 -8.89 26.16
N MET A 244 28.11 -7.84 25.74
CA MET A 244 28.69 -6.51 25.53
C MET A 244 29.24 -5.95 26.84
N GLN A 245 28.49 -6.04 27.95
CA GLN A 245 28.93 -5.57 29.26
C GLN A 245 30.14 -6.34 29.74
N PHE A 246 30.14 -7.66 29.62
CA PHE A 246 31.29 -8.49 30.00
C PHE A 246 32.54 -8.09 29.22
N VAL A 247 32.45 -7.96 27.91
CA VAL A 247 33.61 -7.55 27.09
C VAL A 247 34.05 -6.13 27.42
N MET A 248 33.11 -5.21 27.65
CA MET A 248 33.41 -3.83 28.05
C MET A 248 34.22 -3.80 29.36
N TYR A 249 33.76 -4.48 30.40
CA TYR A 249 34.48 -4.52 31.69
C TYR A 249 35.81 -5.27 31.57
N ALA A 250 35.87 -6.35 30.81
CA ALA A 250 37.12 -7.08 30.56
C ALA A 250 38.17 -6.18 29.87
N VAL A 251 37.74 -5.45 28.83
CA VAL A 251 38.60 -4.48 28.12
C VAL A 251 39.07 -3.38 29.07
N ILE A 252 38.19 -2.77 29.85
CA ILE A 252 38.55 -1.73 30.82
C ILE A 252 39.57 -2.27 31.85
N MET A 253 39.36 -3.46 32.40
CA MET A 253 40.31 -4.07 33.35
C MET A 253 41.68 -4.30 32.71
N ILE A 254 41.74 -4.83 31.50
CA ILE A 254 42.99 -5.02 30.77
C ILE A 254 43.68 -3.70 30.47
N LEU A 255 42.92 -2.66 30.08
CA LEU A 255 43.45 -1.31 29.85
C LEU A 255 44.02 -0.67 31.12
N ILE A 256 43.30 -0.81 32.26
CA ILE A 256 43.78 -0.32 33.56
C ILE A 256 45.07 -1.05 33.95
N TYR A 257 45.15 -2.39 33.72
CA TYR A 257 46.37 -3.13 34.00
C TYR A 257 47.55 -2.67 33.12
N ILE A 258 47.34 -2.59 31.79
CA ILE A 258 48.37 -2.15 30.84
C ILE A 258 48.78 -0.69 31.12
N GLY A 259 47.81 0.19 31.31
CA GLY A 259 48.01 1.60 31.54
C GLY A 259 48.64 1.88 32.93
N GLY A 260 48.13 1.23 33.99
CA GLY A 260 48.71 1.35 35.34
C GLY A 260 50.16 0.91 35.40
N LYS A 261 50.50 -0.23 34.72
CA LYS A 261 51.90 -0.63 34.60
C LYS A 261 52.71 0.42 33.79
N GLY A 262 52.13 0.99 32.73
CA GLY A 262 52.78 2.05 31.95
C GLY A 262 53.05 3.31 32.74
N ILE A 263 52.11 3.73 33.59
CA ILE A 263 52.23 4.91 34.46
C ILE A 263 53.32 4.68 35.51
N VAL A 264 53.34 3.54 36.19
CA VAL A 264 54.35 3.20 37.19
C VAL A 264 55.77 3.12 36.59
N THR A 265 55.87 2.65 35.31
CA THR A 265 57.16 2.58 34.60
C THR A 265 57.53 3.88 33.87
N GLY A 266 56.74 4.95 33.93
CA GLY A 266 56.97 6.22 33.26
C GLY A 266 56.80 6.17 31.71
N THR A 267 56.19 5.13 31.17
CA THR A 267 55.99 4.95 29.73
C THR A 267 54.62 5.43 29.25
N MET A 268 53.71 5.85 30.14
CA MET A 268 52.37 6.36 29.85
C MET A 268 51.96 7.39 30.91
N GLU A 269 51.26 8.42 30.49
CA GLU A 269 50.67 9.45 31.35
C GLU A 269 49.25 9.06 31.79
N THR A 270 48.76 9.63 32.89
CA THR A 270 47.43 9.30 33.46
C THR A 270 46.30 9.74 32.57
N GLY A 271 46.42 10.92 31.92
CA GLY A 271 45.43 11.41 30.96
C GLY A 271 45.35 10.56 29.70
N ALA A 272 46.49 10.01 29.25
CA ALA A 272 46.50 9.08 28.14
C ALA A 272 45.70 7.81 28.46
N LEU A 273 45.81 7.23 29.66
CA LEU A 273 45.00 6.08 30.08
C LEU A 273 43.50 6.42 30.09
N THR A 274 43.16 7.58 30.66
CA THR A 274 41.77 8.05 30.71
C THR A 274 41.17 8.17 29.30
N SER A 275 41.92 8.76 28.34
CA SER A 275 41.48 8.89 26.95
C SER A 275 41.29 7.54 26.25
N ILE A 276 42.20 6.58 26.48
CA ILE A 276 42.10 5.23 25.92
C ILE A 276 40.84 4.52 26.43
N ILE A 277 40.46 4.71 27.71
CA ILE A 277 39.20 4.15 28.25
C ILE A 277 37.99 4.78 27.55
N VAL A 278 37.97 6.09 27.31
CA VAL A 278 36.90 6.76 26.59
C VAL A 278 36.79 6.24 25.14
N TYR A 279 37.95 6.06 24.46
CA TYR A 279 37.94 5.47 23.10
C TYR A 279 37.43 4.03 23.11
N ALA A 280 37.72 3.23 24.14
CA ALA A 280 37.16 1.91 24.31
C ALA A 280 35.62 1.93 24.34
N LEU A 281 35.04 2.84 25.13
CA LEU A 281 33.61 3.02 25.25
C LEU A 281 32.98 3.48 23.91
N GLN A 282 33.65 4.38 23.19
CA GLN A 282 33.20 4.85 21.85
C GLN A 282 33.20 3.71 20.83
N ILE A 283 34.25 2.88 20.77
CA ILE A 283 34.37 1.72 19.89
C ILE A 283 33.26 0.70 20.17
N ILE A 284 33.08 0.33 21.44
CA ILE A 284 32.07 -0.66 21.85
C ILE A 284 30.65 -0.13 21.56
N GLY A 285 30.36 1.12 21.90
CA GLY A 285 29.08 1.77 21.62
C GLY A 285 28.78 1.85 20.13
N SER A 286 29.80 2.10 19.30
CA SER A 286 29.66 2.11 17.84
C SER A 286 29.35 0.73 17.26
N LEU A 287 29.90 -0.35 17.81
CA LEU A 287 29.57 -1.72 17.42
C LEU A 287 28.11 -2.06 17.74
N MET A 288 27.59 -1.62 18.90
CA MET A 288 26.16 -1.76 19.22
C MET A 288 25.27 -1.04 18.19
N MET A 289 25.67 0.17 17.81
CA MET A 289 24.94 0.97 16.83
C MET A 289 24.88 0.28 15.46
N VAL A 290 25.96 -0.34 15.00
CA VAL A 290 25.97 -1.13 13.74
C VAL A 290 24.95 -2.27 13.81
N THR A 291 24.87 -2.97 14.93
CA THR A 291 23.91 -4.08 15.11
C THR A 291 22.47 -3.58 15.02
N PHE A 292 22.16 -2.46 15.67
CA PHE A 292 20.82 -1.86 15.61
C PHE A 292 20.43 -1.46 14.18
N VAL A 293 21.33 -0.78 13.46
CA VAL A 293 21.08 -0.39 12.05
C VAL A 293 20.91 -1.62 11.17
N PHE A 294 21.67 -2.69 11.39
CA PHE A 294 21.53 -3.92 10.64
C PHE A 294 20.14 -4.55 10.79
N VAL A 295 19.58 -4.57 12.01
CA VAL A 295 18.21 -5.04 12.25
C VAL A 295 17.20 -4.17 11.51
N MET A 296 17.35 -2.85 11.55
CA MET A 296 16.47 -1.93 10.83
C MET A 296 16.52 -2.13 9.31
N ILE A 297 17.70 -2.37 8.74
CA ILE A 297 17.86 -2.69 7.32
C ILE A 297 17.19 -4.01 6.97
N MET A 298 17.25 -5.02 7.83
CA MET A 298 16.58 -6.30 7.61
C MET A 298 15.05 -6.15 7.57
N ILE A 299 14.46 -5.41 8.52
CA ILE A 299 13.02 -5.11 8.53
C ILE A 299 12.62 -4.36 7.24
N ALA A 300 13.40 -3.37 6.85
CA ALA A 300 13.16 -2.62 5.62
C ALA A 300 13.38 -3.47 4.35
N GLY A 301 14.11 -4.57 4.42
CA GLY A 301 14.32 -5.50 3.31
C GLY A 301 13.02 -6.07 2.81
N ALA A 302 12.19 -6.65 3.68
CA ALA A 302 10.88 -7.20 3.32
C ALA A 302 9.94 -6.11 2.74
N SER A 303 9.92 -4.92 3.37
CA SER A 303 9.15 -3.78 2.85
C SER A 303 9.67 -3.31 1.48
N THR A 304 10.99 -3.38 1.26
CA THR A 304 11.63 -3.07 -0.02
C THR A 304 11.16 -4.00 -1.13
N ASP A 305 11.12 -5.30 -0.88
CA ASP A 305 10.72 -6.31 -1.88
C ASP A 305 9.26 -6.10 -2.30
N ARG A 306 8.35 -5.86 -1.35
CA ARG A 306 6.94 -5.56 -1.64
C ARG A 306 6.75 -4.27 -2.45
N ILE A 307 7.52 -3.22 -2.19
CA ILE A 307 7.45 -1.97 -2.95
C ILE A 307 8.03 -2.14 -4.35
N VAL A 308 9.15 -2.86 -4.48
CA VAL A 308 9.78 -3.16 -5.77
C VAL A 308 8.88 -4.00 -6.66
N GLU A 309 8.12 -4.93 -6.09
CA GLU A 309 7.10 -5.70 -6.79
C GLU A 309 6.10 -4.78 -7.49
N VAL A 310 5.48 -3.83 -6.76
CA VAL A 310 4.54 -2.85 -7.33
C VAL A 310 5.19 -1.95 -8.39
N LEU A 311 6.40 -1.46 -8.13
CA LEU A 311 7.11 -0.59 -9.09
C LEU A 311 7.59 -1.32 -10.35
N ASN A 312 7.76 -2.65 -10.28
CA ASN A 312 8.14 -3.49 -11.41
C ASN A 312 6.94 -4.00 -12.19
N GLU A 313 5.75 -4.00 -11.59
CA GLU A 313 4.54 -4.47 -12.23
C GLU A 313 4.29 -3.73 -13.54
N ILE A 314 3.95 -4.45 -14.58
CA ILE A 314 3.70 -3.88 -15.90
C ILE A 314 2.19 -3.87 -16.12
N PRO A 315 1.57 -2.70 -16.33
CA PRO A 315 0.16 -2.66 -16.73
C PRO A 315 -0.03 -3.47 -18.01
N GLU A 316 -0.91 -4.47 -17.97
CA GLU A 316 -1.16 -5.32 -19.14
C GLU A 316 -1.88 -4.54 -20.25
N MET A 317 -2.76 -3.61 -19.87
CA MET A 317 -3.49 -2.79 -20.84
C MET A 317 -2.70 -1.54 -21.18
N ARG A 318 -2.46 -1.36 -22.45
CA ARG A 318 -1.84 -0.16 -23.03
C ARG A 318 -2.56 0.24 -24.29
N ASP A 319 -2.57 1.53 -24.55
CA ASP A 319 -3.06 2.03 -25.81
C ASP A 319 -2.09 1.67 -26.95
N PRO A 320 -2.59 1.23 -28.11
CA PRO A 320 -1.74 1.06 -29.28
C PRO A 320 -1.24 2.43 -29.78
N ALA A 321 -0.15 2.43 -30.56
CA ALA A 321 0.45 3.66 -31.05
C ALA A 321 -0.49 4.45 -32.00
N ASP A 322 -1.39 3.73 -32.67
CA ASP A 322 -2.41 4.22 -33.64
C ASP A 322 -3.82 4.09 -33.07
N ALA A 323 -4.00 4.32 -31.78
CA ALA A 323 -5.26 4.16 -31.07
C ALA A 323 -6.39 5.02 -31.68
N VAL A 324 -7.55 4.41 -31.85
CA VAL A 324 -8.78 5.12 -32.27
C VAL A 324 -9.29 5.96 -31.11
N THR A 325 -9.56 7.24 -31.36
CA THR A 325 -9.93 8.23 -30.33
C THR A 325 -11.40 8.63 -30.32
N SER A 326 -12.24 7.99 -31.14
CA SER A 326 -13.68 8.29 -31.19
C SER A 326 -14.49 7.02 -31.39
N VAL A 327 -15.61 6.92 -30.68
CA VAL A 327 -16.62 5.85 -30.83
C VAL A 327 -17.79 6.43 -31.63
N ALA A 328 -18.13 5.85 -32.77
CA ALA A 328 -19.13 6.40 -33.65
C ALA A 328 -20.57 6.16 -33.15
N ASP A 329 -20.88 4.95 -32.72
CA ASP A 329 -22.20 4.52 -32.26
C ASP A 329 -22.11 3.50 -31.13
N GLY A 330 -23.25 2.95 -30.71
CA GLY A 330 -23.36 1.97 -29.63
C GLY A 330 -23.49 0.51 -30.11
N ASP A 331 -23.03 0.18 -31.31
CA ASP A 331 -23.06 -1.20 -31.84
C ASP A 331 -22.00 -2.06 -31.14
N ILE A 332 -22.37 -3.28 -30.71
CA ILE A 332 -21.48 -4.16 -29.96
C ILE A 332 -21.53 -5.56 -30.55
N ILE A 333 -20.35 -6.13 -30.85
CA ILE A 333 -20.22 -7.48 -31.38
C ILE A 333 -19.25 -8.28 -30.53
N PHE A 334 -19.68 -9.42 -30.02
CA PHE A 334 -18.83 -10.48 -29.48
C PHE A 334 -18.65 -11.54 -30.56
N ASP A 335 -17.40 -11.81 -30.91
CA ASP A 335 -17.02 -12.68 -32.02
C ASP A 335 -16.11 -13.79 -31.45
N HIS A 336 -16.70 -14.98 -31.24
CA HIS A 336 -16.05 -16.16 -30.64
C HIS A 336 -15.30 -15.88 -29.32
N VAL A 337 -15.95 -15.15 -28.39
CA VAL A 337 -15.31 -14.67 -27.17
C VAL A 337 -15.25 -15.75 -26.11
N SER A 338 -14.02 -16.09 -25.70
CA SER A 338 -13.74 -16.87 -24.48
C SER A 338 -12.89 -16.05 -23.51
N PHE A 339 -13.15 -16.19 -22.21
CA PHE A 339 -12.46 -15.41 -21.19
C PHE A 339 -12.20 -16.21 -19.91
N SER A 340 -10.98 -16.05 -19.36
CA SER A 340 -10.57 -16.56 -18.06
C SER A 340 -9.85 -15.47 -17.25
N TYR A 341 -10.21 -15.27 -15.98
CA TYR A 341 -9.50 -14.37 -15.05
C TYR A 341 -8.07 -14.83 -14.76
N ALA A 342 -7.81 -16.14 -14.83
CA ALA A 342 -6.48 -16.71 -14.63
C ALA A 342 -5.59 -16.63 -15.90
N GLY A 343 -6.12 -16.15 -17.02
CA GLY A 343 -5.42 -16.10 -18.30
C GLY A 343 -5.42 -17.43 -19.07
N GLU A 344 -4.46 -17.60 -19.98
CA GLU A 344 -4.33 -18.81 -20.81
C GLU A 344 -4.16 -20.07 -19.95
N GLY A 345 -4.97 -21.09 -20.24
CA GLY A 345 -4.98 -22.36 -19.50
C GLY A 345 -5.78 -22.38 -18.20
N GLY A 346 -6.39 -21.25 -17.79
CA GLY A 346 -7.29 -21.20 -16.64
C GLY A 346 -8.72 -21.65 -16.98
N ASN A 347 -9.53 -21.85 -15.93
CA ASN A 347 -10.95 -22.15 -16.10
C ASN A 347 -11.66 -21.01 -16.83
N LEU A 348 -12.33 -21.29 -17.94
CA LEU A 348 -13.07 -20.32 -18.73
C LEU A 348 -14.33 -19.88 -17.95
N SER A 349 -14.45 -18.57 -17.77
CA SER A 349 -15.66 -17.92 -17.23
C SER A 349 -16.68 -17.65 -18.34
N LEU A 350 -16.21 -17.34 -19.56
CA LEU A 350 -17.03 -17.25 -20.76
C LEU A 350 -16.47 -18.20 -21.81
N LYS A 351 -17.36 -18.84 -22.59
CA LYS A 351 -17.00 -19.87 -23.56
C LYS A 351 -17.71 -19.61 -24.87
N ASP A 352 -16.94 -19.33 -25.92
CA ASP A 352 -17.38 -19.16 -27.31
C ASP A 352 -18.64 -18.29 -27.47
N VAL A 353 -18.66 -17.13 -26.82
CA VAL A 353 -19.80 -16.21 -26.85
C VAL A 353 -19.85 -15.50 -28.20
N ASN A 354 -20.97 -15.66 -28.89
CA ASN A 354 -21.28 -14.99 -30.15
C ASN A 354 -22.56 -14.15 -29.99
N LEU A 355 -22.46 -12.82 -30.12
CA LEU A 355 -23.54 -11.90 -29.81
C LEU A 355 -23.41 -10.61 -30.61
N HIS A 356 -24.52 -10.10 -31.13
CA HIS A 356 -24.62 -8.80 -31.79
C HIS A 356 -25.71 -7.95 -31.13
N ILE A 357 -25.35 -6.81 -30.58
CA ILE A 357 -26.24 -5.81 -29.99
C ILE A 357 -26.20 -4.57 -30.88
N LYS A 358 -27.33 -4.19 -31.46
CA LYS A 358 -27.43 -3.03 -32.35
C LYS A 358 -27.45 -1.72 -31.55
N SER A 359 -26.90 -0.67 -32.13
CA SER A 359 -26.93 0.67 -31.53
C SER A 359 -28.34 1.12 -31.16
N GLY A 360 -28.52 1.65 -29.96
CA GLY A 360 -29.79 2.12 -29.41
C GLY A 360 -30.69 1.04 -28.77
N GLN A 361 -30.39 -0.26 -28.94
CA GLN A 361 -31.16 -1.32 -28.30
C GLN A 361 -31.07 -1.30 -26.79
N THR A 362 -32.17 -1.70 -26.15
CA THR A 362 -32.20 -2.06 -24.71
C THR A 362 -32.07 -3.57 -24.59
N VAL A 363 -31.02 -4.04 -23.93
CA VAL A 363 -30.70 -5.47 -23.79
C VAL A 363 -30.78 -5.86 -22.32
N GLY A 364 -31.59 -6.88 -22.03
CA GLY A 364 -31.64 -7.52 -20.71
C GLY A 364 -30.70 -8.72 -20.65
N ILE A 365 -29.97 -8.90 -19.56
CA ILE A 365 -29.15 -10.09 -19.32
C ILE A 365 -29.62 -10.76 -18.04
N ILE A 366 -29.97 -12.04 -18.12
CA ILE A 366 -30.44 -12.85 -17.00
C ILE A 366 -29.70 -14.19 -16.95
N GLY A 367 -29.66 -14.81 -15.80
CA GLY A 367 -29.04 -16.11 -15.56
C GLY A 367 -28.75 -16.34 -14.09
N GLY A 368 -28.41 -17.54 -13.70
CA GLY A 368 -28.10 -17.92 -12.33
C GLY A 368 -26.90 -17.16 -11.74
N THR A 369 -26.73 -17.25 -10.43
CA THR A 369 -25.51 -16.73 -9.78
C THR A 369 -24.29 -17.49 -10.29
N GLY A 370 -23.23 -16.76 -10.67
CA GLY A 370 -22.02 -17.37 -11.24
C GLY A 370 -22.08 -17.67 -12.76
N SER A 371 -23.16 -17.30 -13.47
CA SER A 371 -23.27 -17.49 -14.93
C SER A 371 -22.44 -16.54 -15.79
N ALA A 372 -21.57 -15.74 -15.19
CA ALA A 372 -20.64 -14.79 -15.84
C ALA A 372 -21.28 -13.55 -16.50
N LYS A 373 -22.46 -13.10 -16.03
CA LYS A 373 -23.15 -11.89 -16.54
C LYS A 373 -22.27 -10.64 -16.42
N SER A 374 -21.75 -10.36 -15.22
CA SER A 374 -20.86 -9.21 -14.99
C SER A 374 -19.57 -9.31 -15.80
N THR A 375 -19.03 -10.52 -15.95
CA THR A 375 -17.84 -10.77 -16.77
C THR A 375 -18.08 -10.37 -18.23
N LEU A 376 -19.22 -10.74 -18.80
CA LEU A 376 -19.57 -10.40 -20.19
C LEU A 376 -19.54 -8.88 -20.42
N VAL A 377 -20.22 -8.12 -19.56
CA VAL A 377 -20.33 -6.66 -19.75
C VAL A 377 -19.05 -5.90 -19.43
N GLN A 378 -18.18 -6.43 -18.57
CA GLN A 378 -16.89 -5.83 -18.21
C GLN A 378 -15.89 -5.84 -19.39
N LEU A 379 -16.08 -6.71 -20.38
CA LEU A 379 -15.24 -6.75 -21.57
C LEU A 379 -15.54 -5.59 -22.54
N ILE A 380 -16.74 -5.01 -22.51
CA ILE A 380 -17.15 -3.91 -23.40
C ILE A 380 -16.34 -2.63 -23.14
N PRO A 381 -16.23 -2.09 -21.90
CA PRO A 381 -15.35 -0.96 -21.58
C PRO A 381 -13.88 -1.37 -21.47
N ARG A 382 -13.52 -2.58 -21.89
CA ARG A 382 -12.18 -3.13 -21.80
C ARG A 382 -11.63 -3.01 -20.37
N LEU A 383 -12.36 -3.52 -19.35
CA LEU A 383 -11.82 -3.66 -17.99
C LEU A 383 -10.89 -4.87 -17.89
N TYR A 384 -11.12 -5.86 -18.75
CA TYR A 384 -10.25 -7.02 -19.03
C TYR A 384 -10.17 -7.24 -20.53
N ASP A 385 -9.08 -7.81 -21.02
CA ASP A 385 -8.94 -8.28 -22.39
C ASP A 385 -9.40 -9.73 -22.50
N VAL A 386 -10.03 -10.09 -23.63
CA VAL A 386 -10.48 -11.45 -23.90
C VAL A 386 -9.30 -12.43 -24.02
N THR A 387 -9.52 -13.69 -23.62
CA THR A 387 -8.52 -14.75 -23.79
C THR A 387 -8.49 -15.23 -25.24
N GLU A 388 -9.67 -15.40 -25.87
CA GLU A 388 -9.83 -15.76 -27.28
C GLU A 388 -10.96 -14.94 -27.91
N GLY A 389 -10.91 -14.75 -29.21
CA GLY A 389 -11.91 -13.98 -29.95
C GLY A 389 -11.70 -12.47 -29.90
N SER A 390 -12.78 -11.72 -30.12
CA SER A 390 -12.76 -10.25 -30.10
C SER A 390 -14.09 -9.65 -29.66
N VAL A 391 -14.01 -8.54 -28.90
CA VAL A 391 -15.15 -7.65 -28.63
C VAL A 391 -14.96 -6.40 -29.48
N LYS A 392 -15.99 -6.04 -30.24
CA LYS A 392 -15.98 -4.87 -31.11
C LYS A 392 -17.06 -3.88 -30.67
N VAL A 393 -16.70 -2.60 -30.63
CA VAL A 393 -17.63 -1.47 -30.44
C VAL A 393 -17.57 -0.61 -31.67
N SER A 394 -18.72 -0.24 -32.25
CA SER A 394 -18.79 0.45 -33.56
C SER A 394 -17.97 -0.27 -34.65
N GLY A 395 -17.99 -1.60 -34.66
CA GLY A 395 -17.25 -2.42 -35.63
C GLY A 395 -15.73 -2.50 -35.42
N ILE A 396 -15.15 -1.81 -34.43
CA ILE A 396 -13.72 -1.77 -34.14
C ILE A 396 -13.44 -2.56 -32.87
N ASP A 397 -12.42 -3.42 -32.87
CA ASP A 397 -11.98 -4.18 -31.69
C ASP A 397 -11.61 -3.22 -30.54
N VAL A 398 -12.12 -3.48 -29.32
CA VAL A 398 -11.90 -2.64 -28.15
C VAL A 398 -10.41 -2.46 -27.82
N ARG A 399 -9.56 -3.40 -28.22
CA ARG A 399 -8.09 -3.34 -28.03
C ARG A 399 -7.41 -2.30 -28.90
N LYS A 400 -8.08 -1.81 -29.95
CA LYS A 400 -7.56 -0.77 -30.87
C LYS A 400 -7.94 0.64 -30.47
N TYR A 401 -8.81 0.81 -29.47
CA TYR A 401 -9.18 2.11 -28.96
C TYR A 401 -8.15 2.66 -27.97
N ASN A 402 -8.07 3.99 -27.88
CA ASN A 402 -7.57 4.67 -26.69
C ASN A 402 -8.55 4.37 -25.53
N LEU A 403 -8.04 3.94 -24.39
CA LEU A 403 -8.86 3.51 -23.24
C LEU A 403 -9.76 4.63 -22.71
N GLU A 404 -9.24 5.85 -22.66
CA GLU A 404 -10.01 7.02 -22.20
C GLU A 404 -11.17 7.29 -23.17
N ALA A 405 -10.90 7.36 -24.47
CA ALA A 405 -11.91 7.59 -25.48
C ALA A 405 -13.01 6.51 -25.51
N LEU A 406 -12.65 5.24 -25.33
CA LEU A 406 -13.62 4.14 -25.23
C LEU A 406 -14.46 4.29 -23.95
N ARG A 407 -13.83 4.46 -22.81
CA ARG A 407 -14.50 4.53 -21.51
C ARG A 407 -15.30 5.82 -21.31
N ASP A 408 -15.02 6.86 -22.08
CA ASP A 408 -15.86 8.06 -22.12
C ASP A 408 -17.20 7.81 -22.82
N GLN A 409 -17.25 6.90 -23.77
CA GLN A 409 -18.48 6.56 -24.49
C GLN A 409 -19.18 5.30 -23.95
N VAL A 410 -18.53 4.55 -23.07
CA VAL A 410 -19.10 3.38 -22.38
C VAL A 410 -19.15 3.64 -20.88
N SER A 411 -20.32 4.01 -20.38
CA SER A 411 -20.54 4.19 -18.93
C SER A 411 -21.03 2.90 -18.30
N MET A 412 -20.47 2.57 -17.13
CA MET A 412 -20.87 1.37 -16.39
C MET A 412 -21.18 1.71 -14.94
N VAL A 413 -22.34 1.28 -14.46
CA VAL A 413 -22.69 1.25 -13.05
C VAL A 413 -22.40 -0.14 -12.54
N LEU A 414 -21.40 -0.26 -11.69
CA LEU A 414 -20.94 -1.54 -11.14
C LEU A 414 -21.91 -2.09 -10.09
N GLN A 415 -21.95 -3.39 -9.90
CA GLN A 415 -22.75 -4.06 -8.88
C GLN A 415 -22.50 -3.49 -7.47
N LYS A 416 -21.23 -3.22 -7.12
CA LYS A 416 -20.86 -2.56 -5.88
C LYS A 416 -20.83 -1.05 -6.08
N ASN A 417 -21.94 -0.40 -5.73
CA ASN A 417 -22.07 1.05 -5.84
C ASN A 417 -21.24 1.78 -4.77
N ILE A 418 -20.29 2.61 -5.19
CA ILE A 418 -19.40 3.37 -4.32
C ILE A 418 -19.56 4.87 -4.58
N LEU A 419 -19.78 5.63 -3.50
CA LEU A 419 -19.72 7.08 -3.50
C LEU A 419 -18.45 7.54 -2.76
N PHE A 420 -17.88 8.63 -3.24
CA PHE A 420 -16.70 9.25 -2.63
C PHE A 420 -17.10 10.28 -1.57
N SER A 421 -16.17 10.58 -0.67
CA SER A 421 -16.35 11.70 0.26
C SER A 421 -16.41 13.03 -0.50
N GLY A 422 -17.39 13.86 -0.20
CA GLY A 422 -17.65 15.11 -0.89
C GLY A 422 -19.15 15.37 -0.99
N THR A 423 -19.56 16.42 -1.68
CA THR A 423 -20.98 16.73 -1.89
C THR A 423 -21.64 15.75 -2.87
N ILE A 424 -22.97 15.75 -2.93
CA ILE A 424 -23.69 15.03 -4.00
C ILE A 424 -23.31 15.59 -5.36
N TYR A 425 -23.19 16.92 -5.51
CA TYR A 425 -22.69 17.55 -6.74
C TYR A 425 -21.33 16.98 -7.15
N ASP A 426 -20.35 16.92 -6.24
CA ASP A 426 -19.02 16.38 -6.52
C ASP A 426 -19.11 14.94 -6.99
N ASN A 427 -19.94 14.12 -6.35
CA ASN A 427 -20.11 12.72 -6.71
C ASN A 427 -20.73 12.52 -8.11
N ILE A 428 -21.67 13.35 -8.51
CA ILE A 428 -22.28 13.24 -9.84
C ILE A 428 -21.33 13.78 -10.91
N ARG A 429 -20.59 14.88 -10.61
CA ARG A 429 -19.59 15.46 -11.52
C ARG A 429 -18.40 14.56 -11.86
N TRP A 430 -18.25 13.42 -11.18
CA TRP A 430 -17.34 12.37 -11.67
C TRP A 430 -17.68 11.88 -13.08
N GLY A 431 -18.93 12.04 -13.54
CA GLY A 431 -19.32 11.77 -14.91
C GLY A 431 -18.86 12.84 -15.89
N ASN A 432 -18.84 14.11 -15.46
CA ASN A 432 -18.36 15.27 -16.22
C ASN A 432 -18.06 16.42 -15.25
N GLU A 433 -16.79 16.73 -15.04
CA GLU A 433 -16.33 17.76 -14.09
C GLU A 433 -16.82 19.17 -14.42
N ASN A 434 -17.04 19.45 -15.71
CA ASN A 434 -17.48 20.76 -16.20
C ASN A 434 -18.99 20.91 -16.25
N ALA A 435 -19.78 19.93 -15.80
CA ALA A 435 -21.23 19.99 -15.85
C ALA A 435 -21.79 21.08 -14.92
N THR A 436 -22.79 21.79 -15.43
CA THR A 436 -23.53 22.78 -14.67
C THR A 436 -24.40 22.14 -13.60
N ASP A 437 -24.85 22.93 -12.61
CA ASP A 437 -25.77 22.44 -11.59
C ASP A 437 -27.09 21.96 -12.21
N GLU A 438 -27.57 22.62 -13.28
CA GLU A 438 -28.78 22.24 -13.99
C GLU A 438 -28.62 20.87 -14.67
N GLU A 439 -27.48 20.62 -15.32
CA GLU A 439 -27.20 19.32 -15.94
C GLU A 439 -27.17 18.20 -14.89
N VAL A 440 -26.52 18.44 -13.74
CA VAL A 440 -26.50 17.50 -12.63
C VAL A 440 -27.91 17.22 -12.09
N GLN A 441 -28.71 18.26 -11.88
CA GLN A 441 -30.11 18.10 -11.42
C GLN A 441 -30.96 17.34 -12.45
N ASN A 442 -30.76 17.59 -13.74
CA ASN A 442 -31.50 16.90 -14.79
C ASN A 442 -31.21 15.41 -14.81
N VAL A 443 -29.94 14.98 -14.76
CA VAL A 443 -29.63 13.54 -14.72
C VAL A 443 -30.10 12.91 -13.41
N CYS A 444 -30.13 13.64 -12.29
CA CYS A 444 -30.72 13.16 -11.06
C CYS A 444 -32.24 12.96 -11.14
N LYS A 445 -32.95 13.80 -11.92
CA LYS A 445 -34.38 13.56 -12.21
C LYS A 445 -34.57 12.27 -13.03
N LEU A 446 -33.76 12.08 -14.08
CA LEU A 446 -33.80 10.86 -14.89
C LEU A 446 -33.53 9.59 -14.07
N ALA A 447 -32.57 9.65 -13.15
CA ALA A 447 -32.24 8.57 -12.24
C ALA A 447 -33.19 8.47 -11.01
N GLN A 448 -34.28 9.25 -10.98
CA GLN A 448 -35.23 9.33 -9.84
C GLN A 448 -34.53 9.67 -8.51
N ALA A 449 -33.44 10.45 -8.56
CA ALA A 449 -32.67 10.84 -7.37
C ALA A 449 -33.04 12.23 -6.85
N ASP A 450 -33.53 13.14 -7.71
CA ASP A 450 -33.80 14.56 -7.36
C ASP A 450 -34.76 14.70 -6.18
N GLY A 451 -35.80 13.84 -6.09
CA GLY A 451 -36.79 13.88 -5.02
C GLY A 451 -36.18 13.77 -3.63
N PHE A 452 -35.47 12.67 -3.36
CA PHE A 452 -34.85 12.46 -2.05
C PHE A 452 -33.66 13.39 -1.77
N VAL A 453 -32.94 13.82 -2.84
CA VAL A 453 -31.83 14.77 -2.67
C VAL A 453 -32.34 16.12 -2.15
N ARG A 454 -33.48 16.59 -2.65
CA ARG A 454 -34.10 17.83 -2.18
C ARG A 454 -34.67 17.76 -0.76
N GLU A 455 -34.92 16.55 -0.26
CA GLU A 455 -35.37 16.32 1.12
C GLU A 455 -34.22 16.41 2.14
N PHE A 456 -32.96 16.32 1.70
CA PHE A 456 -31.83 16.54 2.59
C PHE A 456 -31.74 18.02 3.00
N PRO A 457 -31.30 18.33 4.24
CA PRO A 457 -31.19 19.72 4.73
C PRO A 457 -30.36 20.63 3.81
N ASP A 458 -29.27 20.10 3.24
CA ASP A 458 -28.36 20.84 2.36
C ASP A 458 -28.58 20.52 0.88
N GLY A 459 -29.64 19.76 0.53
CA GLY A 459 -29.96 19.37 -0.84
C GLY A 459 -28.75 18.71 -1.54
N TYR A 460 -28.39 19.19 -2.71
CA TYR A 460 -27.24 18.71 -3.48
C TYR A 460 -25.85 18.98 -2.83
N ASN A 461 -25.78 19.91 -1.87
CA ASN A 461 -24.57 20.19 -1.10
C ASN A 461 -24.39 19.24 0.09
N THR A 462 -25.32 18.32 0.31
CA THR A 462 -25.22 17.30 1.36
C THR A 462 -23.92 16.51 1.22
N GLN A 463 -23.18 16.43 2.34
CA GLN A 463 -21.92 15.71 2.40
C GLN A 463 -22.14 14.19 2.43
N ILE A 464 -21.55 13.50 1.49
CA ILE A 464 -21.47 12.05 1.46
C ILE A 464 -20.18 11.62 2.18
N VAL A 465 -20.31 10.68 3.12
CA VAL A 465 -19.15 10.09 3.78
C VAL A 465 -18.53 8.98 2.90
N GLN A 466 -17.30 8.59 3.20
CA GLN A 466 -16.58 7.56 2.47
C GLN A 466 -17.43 6.28 2.28
N GLY A 467 -17.55 5.85 1.03
CA GLY A 467 -18.35 4.69 0.65
C GLY A 467 -19.86 4.94 0.64
N GLY A 468 -20.34 6.16 0.91
CA GLY A 468 -21.76 6.51 0.92
C GLY A 468 -22.54 5.83 2.07
N ASN A 469 -21.92 5.68 3.25
CA ASN A 469 -22.54 4.97 4.38
C ASN A 469 -23.66 5.77 5.07
N ASN A 470 -23.84 7.04 4.73
CA ASN A 470 -24.90 7.91 5.21
C ASN A 470 -26.10 8.01 4.27
N VAL A 471 -26.14 7.22 3.19
CA VAL A 471 -27.29 7.11 2.28
C VAL A 471 -27.72 5.66 2.14
N SER A 472 -29.02 5.41 1.85
CA SER A 472 -29.54 4.06 1.67
C SER A 472 -29.00 3.39 0.40
N GLY A 473 -29.09 2.06 0.30
CA GLY A 473 -28.63 1.29 -0.87
C GLY A 473 -29.28 1.79 -2.17
N GLY A 474 -30.60 1.97 -2.19
CA GLY A 474 -31.34 2.47 -3.35
C GLY A 474 -31.03 3.94 -3.69
N GLN A 475 -30.78 4.81 -2.70
CA GLN A 475 -30.28 6.17 -2.93
C GLN A 475 -28.90 6.17 -3.57
N LYS A 476 -27.99 5.33 -3.06
CA LYS A 476 -26.64 5.14 -3.59
C LYS A 476 -26.66 4.67 -5.05
N GLN A 477 -27.50 3.69 -5.37
CA GLN A 477 -27.67 3.19 -6.74
C GLN A 477 -28.12 4.30 -7.69
N ARG A 478 -29.18 5.05 -7.31
CA ARG A 478 -29.71 6.15 -8.14
C ARG A 478 -28.69 7.26 -8.36
N LEU A 479 -27.86 7.60 -7.35
CA LEU A 479 -26.77 8.56 -7.53
C LEU A 479 -25.66 8.03 -8.48
N CYS A 480 -25.34 6.74 -8.42
CA CYS A 480 -24.40 6.11 -9.35
C CYS A 480 -24.95 6.07 -10.79
N ILE A 481 -26.26 5.84 -10.96
CA ILE A 481 -26.94 5.92 -12.27
C ILE A 481 -26.87 7.36 -12.79
N ALA A 482 -27.18 8.39 -11.97
CA ALA A 482 -27.08 9.80 -12.36
C ALA A 482 -25.66 10.16 -12.80
N ARG A 483 -24.63 9.70 -12.07
CA ARG A 483 -23.22 9.85 -12.46
C ARG A 483 -22.91 9.28 -13.84
N ALA A 484 -23.40 8.08 -14.12
CA ALA A 484 -23.19 7.43 -15.41
C ALA A 484 -23.91 8.15 -16.56
N LEU A 485 -25.12 8.66 -16.32
CA LEU A 485 -25.91 9.42 -17.30
C LEU A 485 -25.28 10.78 -17.64
N LEU A 486 -24.62 11.43 -16.68
CA LEU A 486 -23.99 12.73 -16.89
C LEU A 486 -22.89 12.69 -17.96
N LYS A 487 -22.30 11.54 -18.17
CA LYS A 487 -21.31 11.28 -19.24
C LYS A 487 -21.91 11.38 -20.65
N LYS A 488 -23.24 11.26 -20.79
CA LYS A 488 -23.96 11.19 -22.08
C LYS A 488 -23.39 10.08 -23.00
N PRO A 489 -23.27 8.83 -22.50
CA PRO A 489 -22.54 7.78 -23.19
C PRO A 489 -23.31 7.23 -24.40
N LYS A 490 -22.58 6.59 -25.34
CA LYS A 490 -23.17 5.77 -26.44
C LYS A 490 -23.69 4.43 -25.92
N ILE A 491 -23.03 3.88 -24.88
CA ILE A 491 -23.38 2.59 -24.27
C ILE A 491 -23.47 2.80 -22.76
N LEU A 492 -24.62 2.45 -22.18
CA LEU A 492 -24.87 2.47 -20.72
C LEU A 492 -25.04 1.03 -20.22
N ILE A 493 -24.21 0.63 -19.28
CA ILE A 493 -24.24 -0.69 -18.66
C ILE A 493 -24.67 -0.56 -17.20
N LEU A 494 -25.69 -1.31 -16.82
CA LEU A 494 -26.22 -1.38 -15.46
C LEU A 494 -26.03 -2.81 -14.93
N ASP A 495 -24.99 -3.03 -14.11
CA ASP A 495 -24.71 -4.35 -13.53
C ASP A 495 -25.39 -4.48 -12.19
N ASP A 496 -26.57 -5.14 -12.17
CA ASP A 496 -27.44 -5.36 -10.99
C ASP A 496 -27.72 -4.05 -10.19
N SER A 497 -27.76 -2.92 -10.93
CA SER A 497 -27.75 -1.58 -10.35
C SER A 497 -29.14 -1.08 -9.94
N THR A 498 -30.20 -1.90 -10.06
CA THR A 498 -31.56 -1.56 -9.63
C THR A 498 -32.10 -2.53 -8.59
N SER A 499 -31.33 -3.49 -8.15
CA SER A 499 -31.74 -4.53 -7.19
C SER A 499 -32.18 -4.00 -5.82
N ALA A 500 -31.62 -2.88 -5.36
CA ALA A 500 -32.02 -2.21 -4.10
C ALA A 500 -33.02 -1.07 -4.33
N VAL A 501 -33.51 -0.87 -5.57
CA VAL A 501 -34.54 0.09 -5.90
C VAL A 501 -35.90 -0.63 -5.93
N ASP A 502 -36.95 0.05 -5.48
CA ASP A 502 -38.31 -0.50 -5.57
C ASP A 502 -38.81 -0.60 -7.02
N THR A 503 -39.71 -1.52 -7.28
CA THR A 503 -40.21 -1.85 -8.63
C THR A 503 -40.81 -0.63 -9.36
N LYS A 504 -41.51 0.25 -8.63
CA LYS A 504 -42.11 1.45 -9.19
C LYS A 504 -41.05 2.45 -9.66
N THR A 505 -40.03 2.69 -8.83
CA THR A 505 -38.92 3.58 -9.17
C THR A 505 -38.07 3.00 -10.32
N ASP A 506 -37.81 1.70 -10.34
CA ASP A 506 -37.11 1.01 -11.44
C ASP A 506 -37.86 1.20 -12.77
N ALA A 507 -39.19 1.02 -12.79
CA ALA A 507 -40.02 1.25 -13.97
C ALA A 507 -39.95 2.70 -14.46
N LEU A 508 -39.91 3.70 -13.55
CA LEU A 508 -39.76 5.11 -13.91
C LEU A 508 -38.37 5.41 -14.52
N ILE A 509 -37.32 4.82 -13.98
CA ILE A 509 -35.95 4.95 -14.52
C ILE A 509 -35.91 4.37 -15.94
N ARG A 510 -36.44 3.17 -16.16
CA ARG A 510 -36.51 2.53 -17.49
C ARG A 510 -37.34 3.35 -18.50
N LYS A 511 -38.47 3.91 -18.04
CA LYS A 511 -39.25 4.82 -18.85
C LYS A 511 -38.45 6.05 -19.27
N ALA A 512 -37.76 6.71 -18.32
CA ALA A 512 -36.90 7.84 -18.61
C ALA A 512 -35.78 7.47 -19.61
N PHE A 513 -35.20 6.28 -19.54
CA PHE A 513 -34.19 5.83 -20.49
C PHE A 513 -34.74 5.69 -21.92
N ARG A 514 -35.99 5.23 -22.09
CA ARG A 514 -36.63 5.12 -23.41
C ARG A 514 -36.94 6.49 -24.01
N GLU A 515 -37.41 7.43 -23.20
CA GLU A 515 -37.88 8.73 -23.67
C GLU A 515 -36.71 9.72 -23.87
N GLU A 516 -35.73 9.75 -22.96
CA GLU A 516 -34.72 10.81 -22.92
C GLU A 516 -33.36 10.41 -23.55
N ILE A 517 -33.05 9.07 -23.60
CA ILE A 517 -31.80 8.58 -24.17
C ILE A 517 -32.06 7.43 -25.20
N PRO A 518 -32.96 7.61 -26.19
CA PRO A 518 -33.33 6.51 -27.09
C PRO A 518 -32.17 5.99 -27.93
N ASN A 519 -31.19 6.83 -28.27
CA ASN A 519 -30.04 6.48 -29.11
C ASN A 519 -28.90 5.81 -28.36
N THR A 520 -28.94 5.77 -27.02
CA THR A 520 -27.94 5.09 -26.18
C THR A 520 -28.27 3.59 -26.16
N THR A 521 -27.28 2.73 -26.38
CA THR A 521 -27.42 1.29 -26.17
C THR A 521 -27.41 1.01 -24.67
N LYS A 522 -28.43 0.34 -24.16
CA LYS A 522 -28.60 0.05 -22.72
C LYS A 522 -28.47 -1.43 -22.46
N ILE A 523 -27.57 -1.82 -21.58
CA ILE A 523 -27.40 -3.21 -21.15
C ILE A 523 -27.74 -3.29 -19.66
N ILE A 524 -28.76 -4.06 -19.32
CA ILE A 524 -29.30 -4.18 -17.98
C ILE A 524 -29.12 -5.63 -17.50
N ILE A 525 -28.20 -5.86 -16.57
CA ILE A 525 -28.14 -7.11 -15.85
C ILE A 525 -29.14 -7.02 -14.69
N ALA A 526 -30.12 -7.89 -14.67
CA ALA A 526 -31.12 -7.92 -13.65
C ALA A 526 -31.31 -9.33 -13.04
N GLN A 527 -31.69 -9.36 -11.78
CA GLN A 527 -32.14 -10.56 -11.09
C GLN A 527 -33.66 -10.73 -11.20
N ARG A 528 -34.38 -9.61 -11.45
CA ARG A 528 -35.83 -9.59 -11.63
C ARG A 528 -36.18 -9.57 -13.10
N VAL A 529 -37.07 -10.46 -13.53
CA VAL A 529 -37.55 -10.50 -14.91
C VAL A 529 -38.30 -9.22 -15.25
N SER A 530 -39.09 -8.67 -14.31
CA SER A 530 -39.82 -7.41 -14.47
C SER A 530 -38.95 -6.20 -14.84
N SER A 531 -37.64 -6.26 -14.55
CA SER A 531 -36.69 -5.19 -14.93
C SER A 531 -36.20 -5.27 -16.38
N ILE A 532 -36.44 -6.40 -17.08
CA ILE A 532 -35.93 -6.65 -18.44
C ILE A 532 -36.98 -7.19 -19.40
N GLU A 533 -38.22 -7.47 -18.94
CA GLU A 533 -39.26 -8.09 -19.77
C GLU A 533 -39.66 -7.24 -21.00
N ASP A 534 -39.49 -5.93 -20.91
CA ASP A 534 -39.74 -4.94 -21.93
C ASP A 534 -38.48 -4.54 -22.74
N ALA A 535 -37.38 -5.30 -22.62
CA ALA A 535 -36.17 -5.11 -23.40
C ALA A 535 -36.35 -5.57 -24.85
N ASP A 536 -35.67 -4.91 -25.78
CA ASP A 536 -35.70 -5.27 -27.21
C ASP A 536 -35.06 -6.64 -27.47
N LEU A 537 -34.13 -7.04 -26.61
CA LEU A 537 -33.41 -8.30 -26.67
C LEU A 537 -33.10 -8.78 -25.25
N ILE A 538 -33.34 -10.04 -24.95
CA ILE A 538 -32.95 -10.68 -23.70
C ILE A 538 -31.94 -11.80 -23.96
N ILE A 539 -30.86 -11.82 -23.19
CA ILE A 539 -29.81 -12.82 -23.26
C ILE A 539 -29.88 -13.67 -21.98
N VAL A 540 -30.02 -14.96 -22.14
CA VAL A 540 -29.98 -15.92 -21.03
C VAL A 540 -28.60 -16.56 -20.99
N LEU A 541 -27.87 -16.33 -19.89
CA LEU A 541 -26.55 -16.91 -19.66
C LEU A 541 -26.59 -18.07 -18.68
N GLU A 542 -25.94 -19.16 -19.03
CA GLU A 542 -25.78 -20.34 -18.19
C GLU A 542 -24.36 -20.88 -18.30
N ASN A 543 -23.66 -21.06 -17.17
CA ASN A 543 -22.30 -21.64 -17.08
C ASN A 543 -21.28 -21.01 -18.05
N GLY A 544 -21.41 -19.71 -18.33
CA GLY A 544 -20.51 -18.96 -19.21
C GLY A 544 -20.84 -19.06 -20.71
N GLU A 545 -21.96 -19.67 -21.05
CA GLU A 545 -22.46 -19.82 -22.44
C GLU A 545 -23.81 -19.12 -22.60
N ILE A 546 -24.15 -18.75 -23.83
CA ILE A 546 -25.47 -18.20 -24.15
C ILE A 546 -26.44 -19.36 -24.33
N SER A 547 -27.40 -19.49 -23.39
CA SER A 547 -28.47 -20.50 -23.43
C SER A 547 -29.65 -20.10 -24.32
N GLY A 548 -29.89 -18.81 -24.53
CA GLY A 548 -30.95 -18.30 -25.40
C GLY A 548 -30.86 -16.80 -25.62
N ILE A 549 -31.33 -16.37 -26.76
CA ILE A 549 -31.45 -14.95 -27.16
C ILE A 549 -32.82 -14.75 -27.80
N GLY A 550 -33.54 -13.70 -27.44
CA GLY A 550 -34.84 -13.34 -28.04
C GLY A 550 -35.60 -12.32 -27.20
N THR A 551 -36.83 -12.05 -27.57
CA THR A 551 -37.77 -11.27 -26.76
C THR A 551 -38.30 -12.10 -25.59
N SER A 552 -38.91 -11.44 -24.59
CA SER A 552 -39.53 -12.15 -23.45
C SER A 552 -40.55 -13.22 -23.91
N GLU A 553 -41.39 -12.89 -24.91
CA GLU A 553 -42.39 -13.83 -25.44
C GLU A 553 -41.78 -15.05 -26.14
N GLU A 554 -40.69 -14.85 -26.90
CA GLU A 554 -39.95 -15.92 -27.55
C GLU A 554 -39.28 -16.83 -26.57
N LEU A 555 -38.58 -16.26 -25.56
CA LEU A 555 -37.87 -17.02 -24.56
C LEU A 555 -38.80 -17.79 -23.61
N LEU A 556 -39.98 -17.29 -23.31
CA LEU A 556 -41.00 -18.04 -22.56
C LEU A 556 -41.40 -19.34 -23.31
N LYS A 557 -41.36 -19.37 -24.64
CA LYS A 557 -41.67 -20.54 -25.45
C LYS A 557 -40.46 -21.46 -25.65
N THR A 558 -39.28 -20.89 -25.85
CA THR A 558 -38.09 -21.62 -26.30
C THR A 558 -37.06 -21.95 -25.23
N ASN A 559 -36.97 -21.16 -24.16
CA ASN A 559 -35.94 -21.32 -23.15
C ASN A 559 -36.53 -21.75 -21.78
N ALA A 560 -36.14 -22.93 -21.31
CA ALA A 560 -36.64 -23.51 -20.05
C ALA A 560 -36.23 -22.69 -18.82
N ILE A 561 -34.97 -22.18 -18.79
CA ILE A 561 -34.41 -21.41 -17.68
C ILE A 561 -35.16 -20.09 -17.53
N TYR A 562 -35.34 -19.36 -18.64
CA TYR A 562 -36.08 -18.10 -18.63
C TYR A 562 -37.51 -18.30 -18.12
N ARG A 563 -38.17 -19.34 -18.60
CA ARG A 563 -39.55 -19.70 -18.21
C ARG A 563 -39.64 -20.04 -16.71
N GLU A 564 -38.70 -20.82 -16.20
CA GLU A 564 -38.65 -21.18 -14.78
C GLU A 564 -38.51 -19.95 -13.88
N VAL A 565 -37.56 -19.05 -14.22
CA VAL A 565 -37.34 -17.79 -13.48
C VAL A 565 -38.56 -16.87 -13.57
N TYR A 566 -39.17 -16.75 -14.75
CA TYR A 566 -40.38 -15.94 -14.96
C TYR A 566 -41.54 -16.47 -14.09
N VAL A 567 -41.85 -17.76 -14.18
CA VAL A 567 -42.97 -18.39 -13.44
C VAL A 567 -42.72 -18.30 -11.94
N SER A 568 -41.50 -18.49 -11.47
CA SER A 568 -41.20 -18.42 -10.02
C SER A 568 -41.41 -17.01 -9.46
N GLN A 569 -41.13 -15.96 -10.26
CA GLN A 569 -41.30 -14.57 -9.81
C GLN A 569 -42.74 -14.08 -9.95
N VAL A 570 -43.46 -14.41 -11.01
CA VAL A 570 -44.85 -14.00 -11.21
C VAL A 570 -45.80 -14.72 -10.23
N LYS A 571 -45.61 -16.02 -9.96
CA LYS A 571 -46.40 -16.73 -8.97
C LYS A 571 -46.13 -16.27 -7.53
N GLY A 572 -44.92 -15.83 -7.24
CA GLY A 572 -44.58 -15.27 -5.92
C GLY A 572 -45.25 -13.92 -5.65
N ASP A 573 -45.57 -13.13 -6.71
CA ASP A 573 -46.33 -11.88 -6.56
C ASP A 573 -47.85 -12.11 -6.38
N GLU A 574 -48.42 -13.16 -7.00
CA GLU A 574 -49.85 -13.52 -6.82
C GLU A 574 -50.19 -14.08 -5.43
N ASP A 575 -49.22 -14.69 -4.73
CA ASP A 575 -49.42 -15.22 -3.36
C ASP A 575 -49.25 -14.12 -2.26
N HIS A 576 -48.88 -12.89 -2.64
CA HIS A 576 -48.69 -11.76 -1.73
C HIS A 576 -49.68 -10.59 -1.92
N GLU A 577 -50.63 -10.66 -2.89
CA GLU A 577 -51.83 -9.81 -2.97
C GLU A 577 -53.02 -10.49 -2.26
#